data_1e71aa85d6d65b7f8c1b12eee04fdfa8
#
_entry.id   1e71aa85d6d65b7f8c1b12eee04fdfa8
#
_cell.length_a   1.000
_cell.length_b   1.000
_cell.length_c   1.000
_cell.angle_alpha   90.00
_cell.angle_beta   90.00
_cell.angle_gamma   90.00
#
_symmetry.space_group_name_H-M   'P 1'
#
loop_
_entity.id
_entity.type
_entity.pdbx_description
1 polymer ?
#
loop_
_entity_poly.entity_id
_entity_poly.type
_entity_poly.pdbx_seq_one_letter_code
_entity_poly.pdbx_strand_id
1 'polypeptide(L)'
;YALQGEKEEDRWILEPDAKTLLMTFELNDFNQPCGQLSGGQKKRAALAKTLLRPADILILDEPTNHLDTKMADWLEDYLRRYRGAMIMVTHDRYFLDQVTNRITELDHASLYSYETNYSGYLQKKAEREQNEDSAAAKRKNLLRTELEWLNRGARARSTKQKAHIQRIENLQEQRGPVRDRTVQLDSVASRLGKTTLEVEGLAGGYPGHECFHDFSYIFLKGDRIGIVGQNGCGKTTLMKILAGTIVPLRGTRTVGMTLKIGYYTQEIAS
;
A
#
# COMPACT_ATOMS: atom_id res chain seq x y z
N TYR A 1 -14.89 -25.23 -5.17
CA TYR A 1 -14.54 -23.80 -5.20
C TYR A 1 -13.02 -23.59 -5.17
N ALA A 2 -12.30 -24.17 -4.19
CA ALA A 2 -10.84 -24.00 -4.08
C ALA A 2 -10.09 -24.35 -5.37
N LEU A 3 -10.54 -25.36 -6.11
CA LEU A 3 -9.97 -25.83 -7.38
C LEU A 3 -10.73 -25.30 -8.62
N GLN A 4 -11.63 -24.36 -8.47
CA GLN A 4 -12.39 -23.80 -9.59
C GLN A 4 -11.49 -23.00 -10.53
N GLY A 5 -11.52 -23.33 -11.82
CA GLY A 5 -10.67 -22.71 -12.84
C GLY A 5 -9.37 -23.48 -13.11
N GLU A 6 -9.10 -24.56 -12.37
CA GLU A 6 -7.93 -25.42 -12.58
C GLU A 6 -8.16 -26.43 -13.71
N LYS A 7 -7.09 -26.74 -14.45
CA LYS A 7 -7.10 -27.86 -15.42
C LYS A 7 -7.25 -29.18 -14.67
N GLU A 8 -7.86 -30.16 -15.30
CA GLU A 8 -8.12 -31.47 -14.68
C GLU A 8 -6.83 -32.16 -14.19
N GLU A 9 -5.74 -32.01 -14.95
CA GLU A 9 -4.43 -32.55 -14.62
C GLU A 9 -3.84 -31.91 -13.34
N ASP A 10 -4.01 -30.60 -13.17
CA ASP A 10 -3.53 -29.84 -12.01
C ASP A 10 -4.39 -30.10 -10.78
N ARG A 11 -5.68 -30.37 -10.96
CA ARG A 11 -6.62 -30.62 -9.85
C ARG A 11 -6.18 -31.79 -8.99
N TRP A 12 -5.76 -32.88 -9.60
CA TRP A 12 -5.33 -34.05 -8.84
C TRP A 12 -4.11 -33.73 -7.96
N ILE A 13 -3.16 -32.95 -8.48
CA ILE A 13 -1.94 -32.58 -7.74
C ILE A 13 -2.26 -31.64 -6.59
N LEU A 14 -3.19 -30.69 -6.79
CA LEU A 14 -3.54 -29.65 -5.82
C LEU A 14 -4.61 -30.08 -4.80
N GLU A 15 -5.32 -31.18 -5.04
CA GLU A 15 -6.43 -31.60 -4.17
C GLU A 15 -5.99 -31.90 -2.72
N PRO A 16 -4.88 -32.63 -2.46
CA PRO A 16 -4.40 -32.86 -1.09
C PRO A 16 -4.05 -31.55 -0.37
N ASP A 17 -3.38 -30.63 -1.03
CA ASP A 17 -2.99 -29.35 -0.47
C ASP A 17 -4.22 -28.47 -0.20
N ALA A 18 -5.18 -28.48 -1.13
CA ALA A 18 -6.47 -27.79 -0.95
C ALA A 18 -7.23 -28.30 0.26
N LYS A 19 -7.32 -29.62 0.46
CA LYS A 19 -7.95 -30.23 1.62
C LYS A 19 -7.24 -29.83 2.91
N THR A 20 -5.92 -29.88 2.92
CA THR A 20 -5.12 -29.47 4.09
C THR A 20 -5.37 -28.01 4.47
N LEU A 21 -5.34 -27.10 3.48
CA LEU A 21 -5.64 -25.68 3.73
C LEU A 21 -7.08 -25.47 4.22
N LEU A 22 -8.06 -26.14 3.62
CA LEU A 22 -9.45 -26.03 4.06
C LEU A 22 -9.64 -26.53 5.49
N MET A 23 -9.00 -27.64 5.85
CA MET A 23 -9.01 -28.15 7.23
C MET A 23 -8.36 -27.17 8.21
N THR A 24 -7.25 -26.56 7.84
CA THR A 24 -6.58 -25.51 8.64
C THR A 24 -7.52 -24.33 8.91
N PHE A 25 -8.36 -24.00 7.94
CA PHE A 25 -9.36 -22.94 8.07
C PHE A 25 -10.74 -23.45 8.58
N GLU A 26 -10.78 -24.63 9.21
CA GLU A 26 -11.99 -25.25 9.80
C GLU A 26 -13.15 -25.43 8.80
N LEU A 27 -12.82 -25.76 7.56
CA LEU A 27 -13.75 -26.11 6.50
C LEU A 27 -13.66 -27.61 6.22
N ASN A 28 -14.25 -28.42 7.10
CA ASN A 28 -14.07 -29.88 7.10
C ASN A 28 -15.03 -30.63 6.16
N ASP A 29 -16.15 -30.02 5.77
CA ASP A 29 -17.07 -30.61 4.79
C ASP A 29 -16.74 -30.10 3.37
N PHE A 30 -15.97 -30.91 2.65
CA PHE A 30 -15.53 -30.57 1.30
C PHE A 30 -16.63 -30.71 0.24
N ASN A 31 -17.74 -31.35 0.58
CA ASN A 31 -18.87 -31.56 -0.34
C ASN A 31 -19.96 -30.49 -0.15
N GLN A 32 -19.85 -29.64 0.86
CA GLN A 32 -20.81 -28.58 1.12
C GLN A 32 -20.86 -27.59 -0.04
N PRO A 33 -22.03 -27.30 -0.63
CA PRO A 33 -22.15 -26.28 -1.67
C PRO A 33 -21.74 -24.90 -1.15
N CYS A 34 -20.96 -24.14 -1.93
CA CYS A 34 -20.48 -22.80 -1.54
C CYS A 34 -21.63 -21.83 -1.20
N GLY A 35 -22.82 -22.02 -1.79
CA GLY A 35 -24.01 -21.23 -1.48
C GLY A 35 -24.46 -21.35 -0.02
N GLN A 36 -24.24 -22.50 0.62
CA GLN A 36 -24.64 -22.80 2.00
C GLN A 36 -23.58 -22.35 3.04
N LEU A 37 -22.38 -21.92 2.61
CA LEU A 37 -21.36 -21.41 3.49
C LEU A 37 -21.75 -20.05 4.06
N SER A 38 -21.46 -19.84 5.35
CA SER A 38 -21.56 -18.51 5.97
C SER A 38 -20.59 -17.52 5.33
N GLY A 39 -20.81 -16.22 5.53
CA GLY A 39 -19.91 -15.17 5.01
C GLY A 39 -18.45 -15.36 5.46
N GLY A 40 -18.23 -15.72 6.73
CA GLY A 40 -16.89 -16.01 7.26
C GLY A 40 -16.27 -17.27 6.64
N GLN A 41 -17.06 -18.34 6.46
CA GLN A 41 -16.60 -19.56 5.79
C GLN A 41 -16.24 -19.32 4.33
N LYS A 42 -17.04 -18.51 3.60
CA LYS A 42 -16.74 -18.12 2.21
C LYS A 42 -15.42 -17.37 2.13
N LYS A 43 -15.14 -16.45 3.06
CA LYS A 43 -13.90 -15.71 3.11
C LYS A 43 -12.69 -16.62 3.41
N ARG A 44 -12.82 -17.53 4.36
CA ARG A 44 -11.78 -18.53 4.67
C ARG A 44 -11.51 -19.45 3.48
N ALA A 45 -12.54 -19.89 2.77
CA ALA A 45 -12.39 -20.68 1.55
C ALA A 45 -11.71 -19.89 0.42
N ALA A 46 -12.01 -18.58 0.29
CA ALA A 46 -11.35 -17.71 -0.68
C ALA A 46 -9.88 -17.51 -0.33
N LEU A 47 -9.53 -17.33 0.94
CA LEU A 47 -8.15 -17.24 1.40
C LEU A 47 -7.40 -18.55 1.10
N ALA A 48 -7.96 -19.71 1.45
CA ALA A 48 -7.40 -21.01 1.13
C ALA A 48 -7.11 -21.15 -0.38
N LYS A 49 -8.06 -20.76 -1.23
CA LYS A 49 -7.88 -20.76 -2.69
C LYS A 49 -6.72 -19.86 -3.14
N THR A 50 -6.57 -18.69 -2.54
CA THR A 50 -5.49 -17.74 -2.89
C THR A 50 -4.12 -18.29 -2.48
N LEU A 51 -4.03 -18.96 -1.34
CA LEU A 51 -2.78 -19.53 -0.81
C LEU A 51 -2.40 -20.87 -1.43
N LEU A 52 -3.36 -21.56 -2.08
CA LEU A 52 -3.15 -22.89 -2.66
C LEU A 52 -2.07 -22.90 -3.76
N ARG A 53 -1.96 -21.82 -4.51
CA ARG A 53 -0.97 -21.71 -5.57
C ARG A 53 0.16 -20.77 -5.18
N PRO A 54 1.41 -21.17 -5.44
CA PRO A 54 2.51 -20.22 -5.32
C PRO A 54 2.30 -19.09 -6.32
N ALA A 55 2.23 -17.87 -5.82
CA ALA A 55 2.18 -16.66 -6.61
C ALA A 55 3.52 -15.92 -6.47
N ASP A 56 3.95 -15.18 -7.48
CA ASP A 56 5.13 -14.33 -7.35
C ASP A 56 4.84 -13.09 -6.51
N ILE A 57 3.59 -12.59 -6.58
CA ILE A 57 3.09 -11.49 -5.76
C ILE A 57 1.76 -11.89 -5.13
N LEU A 58 1.68 -11.78 -3.80
CA LEU A 58 0.48 -12.04 -3.02
C LEU A 58 -0.12 -10.71 -2.56
N ILE A 59 -1.37 -10.46 -2.90
CA ILE A 59 -2.10 -9.24 -2.50
C ILE A 59 -3.22 -9.65 -1.55
N LEU A 60 -3.18 -9.13 -0.31
CA LEU A 60 -4.10 -9.47 0.77
C LEU A 60 -4.79 -8.22 1.30
N ASP A 61 -6.13 -8.22 1.28
CA ASP A 61 -6.96 -7.15 1.85
C ASP A 61 -7.69 -7.70 3.08
N GLU A 62 -7.29 -7.25 4.29
CA GLU A 62 -7.79 -7.68 5.58
C GLU A 62 -7.85 -9.21 5.76
N PRO A 63 -6.74 -9.93 5.57
CA PRO A 63 -6.74 -11.39 5.56
C PRO A 63 -7.01 -12.01 6.93
N THR A 64 -6.78 -11.28 8.04
CA THR A 64 -7.04 -11.73 9.41
C THR A 64 -8.51 -11.64 9.82
N ASN A 65 -9.35 -10.91 9.07
CA ASN A 65 -10.76 -10.80 9.37
C ASN A 65 -11.44 -12.15 9.24
N HIS A 66 -12.21 -12.53 10.26
CA HIS A 66 -12.93 -13.81 10.37
C HIS A 66 -12.03 -15.05 10.62
N LEU A 67 -10.76 -14.84 10.96
CA LEU A 67 -9.89 -15.88 11.48
C LEU A 67 -9.93 -15.84 13.02
N ASP A 68 -9.90 -17.00 13.63
CA ASP A 68 -9.60 -17.12 15.06
C ASP A 68 -8.08 -17.02 15.30
N THR A 69 -7.67 -17.02 16.56
CA THR A 69 -6.27 -16.89 16.95
C THR A 69 -5.38 -17.97 16.32
N LYS A 70 -5.86 -19.23 16.31
CA LYS A 70 -5.06 -20.34 15.76
C LYS A 70 -4.85 -20.23 14.26
N MET A 71 -5.90 -19.83 13.53
CA MET A 71 -5.81 -19.60 12.09
C MET A 71 -4.94 -18.38 11.77
N ALA A 72 -5.04 -17.32 12.58
CA ALA A 72 -4.21 -16.13 12.43
C ALA A 72 -2.73 -16.43 12.66
N ASP A 73 -2.39 -17.18 13.71
CA ASP A 73 -1.03 -17.64 14.01
C ASP A 73 -0.47 -18.50 12.87
N TRP A 74 -1.29 -19.42 12.36
CA TRP A 74 -0.89 -20.25 11.21
C TRP A 74 -0.62 -19.40 9.97
N LEU A 75 -1.50 -18.41 9.69
CA LEU A 75 -1.33 -17.50 8.55
C LEU A 75 -0.07 -16.64 8.70
N GLU A 76 0.22 -16.17 9.92
CA GLU A 76 1.45 -15.44 10.25
C GLU A 76 2.68 -16.29 9.89
N ASP A 77 2.73 -17.52 10.40
CA ASP A 77 3.83 -18.44 10.13
C ASP A 77 3.99 -18.77 8.64
N TYR A 78 2.89 -18.93 7.92
CA TYR A 78 2.88 -19.14 6.48
C TYR A 78 3.47 -17.94 5.74
N LEU A 79 2.99 -16.72 6.05
CA LEU A 79 3.41 -15.50 5.37
C LEU A 79 4.85 -15.10 5.71
N ARG A 80 5.34 -15.41 6.90
CA ARG A 80 6.76 -15.21 7.27
C ARG A 80 7.71 -16.05 6.43
N ARG A 81 7.28 -17.24 5.99
CA ARG A 81 8.06 -18.15 5.15
C ARG A 81 7.83 -17.95 3.66
N TYR A 82 6.86 -17.10 3.31
CA TYR A 82 6.51 -16.85 1.92
C TYR A 82 7.68 -16.21 1.17
N ARG A 83 8.05 -16.78 0.01
CA ARG A 83 9.23 -16.37 -0.77
C ARG A 83 8.93 -15.35 -1.86
N GLY A 84 7.65 -15.16 -2.22
CA GLY A 84 7.21 -14.15 -3.18
C GLY A 84 7.18 -12.75 -2.59
N ALA A 85 6.86 -11.76 -3.40
CA ALA A 85 6.51 -10.43 -2.90
C ALA A 85 5.10 -10.46 -2.29
N MET A 86 4.86 -9.65 -1.26
CA MET A 86 3.55 -9.57 -0.61
C MET A 86 3.17 -8.10 -0.40
N ILE A 87 1.91 -7.80 -0.69
CA ILE A 87 1.28 -6.51 -0.38
C ILE A 87 0.04 -6.81 0.47
N MET A 88 -0.06 -6.16 1.63
CA MET A 88 -1.15 -6.43 2.56
C MET A 88 -1.73 -5.14 3.12
N VAL A 89 -3.05 -5.13 3.29
CA VAL A 89 -3.78 -4.15 4.09
C VAL A 89 -4.40 -4.87 5.27
N THR A 90 -4.16 -4.40 6.49
CA THR A 90 -4.86 -4.88 7.68
C THR A 90 -4.86 -3.85 8.78
N HIS A 91 -5.86 -3.92 9.67
CA HIS A 91 -5.92 -3.16 10.91
C HIS A 91 -5.19 -3.84 12.07
N ASP A 92 -4.78 -5.09 11.89
CA ASP A 92 -4.03 -5.86 12.88
C ASP A 92 -2.56 -5.42 12.89
N ARG A 93 -2.24 -4.53 13.83
CA ARG A 93 -0.91 -3.94 14.00
C ARG A 93 0.14 -4.98 14.40
N TYR A 94 -0.26 -5.95 15.23
CA TYR A 94 0.63 -7.01 15.65
C TYR A 94 1.02 -7.89 14.46
N PHE A 95 0.03 -8.27 13.67
CA PHE A 95 0.25 -9.05 12.46
C PHE A 95 1.16 -8.33 11.47
N LEU A 96 0.93 -7.01 11.23
CA LEU A 96 1.83 -6.20 10.41
C LEU A 96 3.27 -6.20 10.92
N ASP A 97 3.45 -6.05 12.24
CA ASP A 97 4.78 -5.99 12.84
C ASP A 97 5.59 -7.29 12.64
N GLN A 98 4.91 -8.44 12.62
CA GLN A 98 5.53 -9.75 12.48
C GLN A 98 5.83 -10.16 11.03
N VAL A 99 4.98 -9.76 10.07
CA VAL A 99 5.07 -10.27 8.70
C VAL A 99 5.60 -9.29 7.68
N THR A 100 5.72 -7.99 8.02
CA THR A 100 6.16 -6.96 7.07
C THR A 100 7.57 -6.44 7.37
N ASN A 101 8.32 -6.14 6.32
CA ASN A 101 9.64 -5.48 6.40
C ASN A 101 9.61 -4.05 5.84
N ARG A 102 8.46 -3.63 5.32
CA ARG A 102 8.23 -2.30 4.77
C ARG A 102 6.80 -1.87 5.05
N ILE A 103 6.62 -0.64 5.52
CA ILE A 103 5.30 -0.02 5.72
C ILE A 103 5.14 1.13 4.72
N THR A 104 4.02 1.17 4.04
CA THR A 104 3.63 2.28 3.18
C THR A 104 2.39 2.96 3.75
N GLU A 105 2.55 4.19 4.17
CA GLU A 105 1.47 5.03 4.68
C GLU A 105 0.83 5.83 3.54
N LEU A 106 -0.49 5.79 3.45
CA LEU A 106 -1.28 6.64 2.57
C LEU A 106 -1.90 7.76 3.42
N ASP A 107 -1.40 8.98 3.27
CA ASP A 107 -1.84 10.13 4.05
C ASP A 107 -1.93 11.39 3.16
N HIS A 108 -3.06 12.13 3.24
CA HIS A 108 -3.32 13.35 2.47
C HIS A 108 -2.96 13.23 0.97
N ALA A 109 -3.41 12.14 0.34
CA ALA A 109 -3.13 11.80 -1.06
C ALA A 109 -1.64 11.55 -1.40
N SER A 110 -0.77 11.47 -0.41
CA SER A 110 0.66 11.18 -0.54
C SER A 110 0.99 9.81 0.04
N LEU A 111 2.00 9.16 -0.53
CA LEU A 111 2.48 7.86 -0.08
C LEU A 111 3.86 8.01 0.56
N TYR A 112 3.98 7.56 1.80
CA TYR A 112 5.23 7.55 2.55
C TYR A 112 5.66 6.10 2.78
N SER A 113 6.85 5.74 2.29
CA SER A 113 7.38 4.38 2.44
C SER A 113 8.50 4.35 3.49
N TYR A 114 8.41 3.38 4.40
CA TYR A 114 9.35 3.20 5.49
C TYR A 114 9.90 1.77 5.44
N GLU A 115 11.21 1.62 5.29
CA GLU A 115 11.89 0.32 5.34
C GLU A 115 12.04 -0.11 6.80
N THR A 116 10.96 -0.60 7.38
CA THR A 116 10.88 -1.06 8.76
C THR A 116 9.56 -1.81 8.99
N ASN A 117 9.43 -2.48 10.14
CA ASN A 117 8.17 -3.02 10.64
C ASN A 117 7.24 -1.92 11.19
N TYR A 118 6.07 -2.31 11.70
CA TYR A 118 5.06 -1.35 12.17
C TYR A 118 5.57 -0.48 13.36
N SER A 119 6.29 -1.08 14.29
CA SER A 119 6.84 -0.36 15.45
C SER A 119 7.86 0.71 15.05
N GLY A 120 8.76 0.40 14.13
CA GLY A 120 9.73 1.36 13.59
C GLY A 120 9.07 2.43 12.71
N TYR A 121 7.98 2.10 12.02
CA TYR A 121 7.18 3.08 11.29
C TYR A 121 6.61 4.16 12.21
N LEU A 122 6.06 3.79 13.37
CA LEU A 122 5.52 4.77 14.32
C LEU A 122 6.56 5.79 14.76
N GLN A 123 7.80 5.35 15.02
CA GLN A 123 8.89 6.25 15.39
C GLN A 123 9.24 7.21 14.25
N LYS A 124 9.46 6.69 13.05
CA LYS A 124 9.81 7.50 11.87
C LYS A 124 8.68 8.46 11.48
N LYS A 125 7.43 8.07 11.67
CA LYS A 125 6.26 8.94 11.46
C LYS A 125 6.28 10.11 12.45
N ALA A 126 6.49 9.84 13.74
CA ALA A 126 6.55 10.88 14.77
C ALA A 126 7.68 11.90 14.49
N GLU A 127 8.87 11.41 14.08
CA GLU A 127 9.99 12.27 13.69
C GLU A 127 9.65 13.15 12.47
N ARG A 128 8.96 12.58 11.46
CA ARG A 128 8.52 13.32 10.29
C ARG A 128 7.56 14.44 10.68
N GLU A 129 6.52 14.13 11.45
CA GLU A 129 5.50 15.09 11.91
C GLU A 129 6.14 16.21 12.71
N GLN A 130 7.04 15.91 13.63
CA GLN A 130 7.77 16.91 14.41
C GLN A 130 8.63 17.84 13.53
N ASN A 131 9.29 17.30 12.53
CA ASN A 131 10.08 18.08 11.58
C ASN A 131 9.20 18.99 10.73
N GLU A 132 8.04 18.52 10.29
CA GLU A 132 7.06 19.31 9.52
C GLU A 132 6.48 20.46 10.35
N ASP A 133 6.13 20.21 11.59
CA ASP A 133 5.65 21.22 12.52
C ASP A 133 6.70 22.30 12.80
N SER A 134 7.94 21.88 13.03
CA SER A 134 9.07 22.78 13.25
C SER A 134 9.34 23.66 12.01
N ALA A 135 9.25 23.10 10.82
CA ALA A 135 9.40 23.83 9.57
C ALA A 135 8.25 24.81 9.33
N ALA A 136 7.01 24.40 9.64
CA ALA A 136 5.83 25.26 9.55
C ALA A 136 5.90 26.44 10.54
N ALA A 137 6.34 26.19 11.78
CA ALA A 137 6.52 27.22 12.79
C ALA A 137 7.61 28.24 12.39
N LYS A 138 8.74 27.76 11.86
CA LYS A 138 9.83 28.63 11.34
C LYS A 138 9.33 29.50 10.19
N ARG A 139 8.57 28.95 9.26
CA ARG A 139 7.99 29.66 8.12
C ARG A 139 7.00 30.73 8.58
N LYS A 140 6.11 30.38 9.50
CA LYS A 140 5.14 31.32 10.08
C LYS A 140 5.82 32.51 10.78
N ASN A 141 6.88 32.23 11.54
CA ASN A 141 7.66 33.28 12.20
C ASN A 141 8.39 34.20 11.18
N LEU A 142 8.99 33.62 10.15
CA LEU A 142 9.63 34.37 9.09
C LEU A 142 8.63 35.27 8.37
N LEU A 143 7.49 34.72 7.96
CA LEU A 143 6.41 35.47 7.29
C LEU A 143 5.91 36.62 8.17
N ARG A 144 5.72 36.39 9.49
CA ARG A 144 5.33 37.44 10.43
C ARG A 144 6.36 38.57 10.48
N THR A 145 7.63 38.24 10.58
CA THR A 145 8.73 39.24 10.64
C THR A 145 8.78 40.06 9.34
N GLU A 146 8.61 39.43 8.19
CA GLU A 146 8.61 40.11 6.90
C GLU A 146 7.37 41.00 6.72
N LEU A 147 6.19 40.59 7.18
CA LEU A 147 4.97 41.41 7.17
C LEU A 147 5.07 42.60 8.12
N GLU A 148 5.66 42.42 9.31
CA GLU A 148 5.89 43.54 10.27
C GLU A 148 6.87 44.55 9.67
N TRP A 149 7.88 44.10 8.92
CA TRP A 149 8.80 45.00 8.21
C TRP A 149 8.06 45.82 7.13
N LEU A 150 7.18 45.22 6.35
CA LEU A 150 6.34 45.91 5.37
C LEU A 150 5.43 46.97 6.02
N ASN A 151 4.79 46.63 7.15
CA ASN A 151 3.87 47.52 7.86
C ASN A 151 4.56 48.73 8.53
N ARG A 152 5.86 48.63 8.84
CA ARG A 152 6.64 49.74 9.42
C ARG A 152 7.00 50.83 8.40
N GLY A 153 6.49 50.78 7.18
CA GLY A 153 6.56 51.85 6.21
C GLY A 153 8.00 52.06 5.72
N ALA A 154 8.55 51.11 5.00
CA ALA A 154 9.83 51.31 4.30
C ALA A 154 9.71 52.44 3.28
N ARG A 155 10.07 53.66 3.69
CA ARG A 155 10.27 54.76 2.78
C ARG A 155 11.50 54.43 1.93
N ALA A 156 11.33 53.86 0.74
CA ALA A 156 12.25 54.08 -0.37
C ALA A 156 11.82 53.32 -1.64
N ARG A 157 11.79 53.99 -2.71
CA ARG A 157 11.74 53.50 -4.10
C ARG A 157 13.08 52.86 -4.44
N SER A 158 13.39 51.67 -3.94
CA SER A 158 14.63 50.98 -4.24
C SER A 158 14.39 49.56 -4.76
N THR A 159 15.28 49.10 -5.63
CA THR A 159 15.29 47.75 -6.21
C THR A 159 15.28 46.67 -5.14
N LYS A 160 15.79 46.95 -3.92
CA LYS A 160 15.77 46.06 -2.76
C LYS A 160 14.34 45.80 -2.23
N GLN A 161 13.44 46.78 -2.36
CA GLN A 161 12.04 46.64 -1.91
C GLN A 161 11.24 45.69 -2.82
N LYS A 162 11.47 45.75 -4.14
CA LYS A 162 10.84 44.79 -5.08
C LYS A 162 11.28 43.37 -4.80
N ALA A 163 12.57 43.14 -4.54
CA ALA A 163 13.08 41.82 -4.19
C ALA A 163 12.50 41.29 -2.85
N HIS A 164 12.18 42.18 -1.90
CA HIS A 164 11.59 41.80 -0.61
C HIS A 164 10.11 41.42 -0.77
N ILE A 165 9.35 42.22 -1.53
CA ILE A 165 7.94 41.93 -1.84
C ILE A 165 7.83 40.58 -2.56
N GLN A 166 8.67 40.35 -3.55
CA GLN A 166 8.71 39.08 -4.29
C GLN A 166 9.03 37.87 -3.39
N ARG A 167 9.88 38.06 -2.38
CA ARG A 167 10.18 37.02 -1.38
C ARG A 167 8.99 36.71 -0.50
N ILE A 168 8.20 37.71 -0.12
CA ILE A 168 6.97 37.53 0.69
C ILE A 168 5.89 36.83 -0.13
N GLU A 169 5.68 37.24 -1.38
CA GLU A 169 4.75 36.59 -2.31
C GLU A 169 5.13 35.12 -2.50
N ASN A 170 6.42 34.83 -2.74
CA ASN A 170 6.93 33.46 -2.85
C ASN A 170 6.75 32.65 -1.55
N LEU A 171 6.83 33.26 -0.37
CA LEU A 171 6.58 32.60 0.92
C LEU A 171 5.10 32.36 1.17
N GLN A 172 4.20 33.20 0.63
CA GLN A 172 2.75 33.05 0.71
C GLN A 172 2.21 32.02 -0.30
N GLU A 173 2.80 31.95 -1.50
CA GLU A 173 2.46 30.97 -2.53
C GLU A 173 2.92 29.56 -2.19
N GLN A 174 3.94 29.41 -1.36
CA GLN A 174 4.35 28.12 -0.83
C GLN A 174 3.29 27.61 0.16
N ARG A 175 2.16 27.15 -0.37
CA ARG A 175 1.26 26.22 0.35
C ARG A 175 2.12 25.11 0.91
N GLY A 176 1.89 24.78 2.20
CA GLY A 176 2.69 23.80 2.94
C GLY A 176 3.07 22.55 2.13
N PRO A 177 4.02 21.76 2.57
CA PRO A 177 4.78 20.86 1.75
C PRO A 177 3.91 19.90 0.94
N VAL A 178 3.57 20.29 -0.30
CA VAL A 178 3.35 19.33 -1.37
C VAL A 178 4.77 18.86 -1.67
N ARG A 179 5.18 17.79 -1.00
CA ARG A 179 6.49 17.22 -1.24
C ARG A 179 6.41 16.38 -2.51
N ASP A 180 6.84 16.98 -3.62
CA ASP A 180 7.43 16.22 -4.72
C ASP A 180 8.69 15.52 -4.18
N ARG A 181 8.51 14.37 -3.53
CA ARG A 181 9.59 13.42 -3.36
C ARG A 181 9.57 12.51 -4.56
N THR A 182 10.26 12.93 -5.60
CA THR A 182 10.84 11.99 -6.55
C THR A 182 11.66 11.02 -5.72
N VAL A 183 11.15 9.79 -5.57
CA VAL A 183 11.97 8.69 -5.08
C VAL A 183 13.01 8.47 -6.17
N GLN A 184 14.21 9.01 -6.00
CA GLN A 184 15.35 8.61 -6.79
C GLN A 184 15.65 7.16 -6.40
N LEU A 185 15.09 6.24 -7.17
CA LEU A 185 15.50 4.85 -7.16
C LEU A 185 16.86 4.82 -7.86
N ASP A 186 17.94 4.89 -7.08
CA ASP A 186 19.24 4.44 -7.56
C ASP A 186 19.08 2.96 -7.91
N SER A 187 18.94 2.71 -9.20
CA SER A 187 18.91 1.35 -9.73
C SER A 187 20.30 0.76 -9.56
N VAL A 188 20.54 0.09 -8.45
CA VAL A 188 21.60 -0.89 -8.39
C VAL A 188 21.17 -2.02 -9.33
N ALA A 189 21.67 -1.96 -10.54
CA ALA A 189 21.51 -2.98 -11.54
C ALA A 189 22.19 -4.26 -11.06
N SER A 190 21.54 -5.05 -10.23
CA SER A 190 21.87 -6.47 -10.12
C SER A 190 21.16 -7.18 -11.26
N ARG A 191 21.97 -7.77 -12.15
CA ARG A 191 21.55 -8.66 -13.23
C ARG A 191 20.83 -9.89 -12.66
N LEU A 192 19.56 -9.75 -12.42
CA LEU A 192 18.61 -10.86 -12.37
C LEU A 192 17.42 -10.39 -13.18
N GLY A 193 17.41 -10.79 -14.46
CA GLY A 193 16.31 -10.51 -15.34
C GLY A 193 15.03 -11.02 -14.72
N LYS A 194 14.12 -10.08 -14.45
CA LYS A 194 12.68 -10.32 -14.49
C LYS A 194 11.98 -9.13 -13.90
N THR A 195 11.49 -8.27 -14.77
CA THR A 195 10.47 -7.28 -14.47
C THR A 195 9.36 -7.99 -13.70
N THR A 196 9.14 -7.58 -12.47
CA THR A 196 8.08 -8.09 -11.65
C THR A 196 6.79 -7.30 -11.90
N LEU A 197 6.49 -6.33 -11.09
CA LEU A 197 5.41 -5.36 -11.27
C LEU A 197 6.02 -3.97 -11.09
N GLU A 198 5.86 -3.14 -12.09
CA GLU A 198 6.34 -1.76 -12.08
C GLU A 198 5.16 -0.81 -12.25
N VAL A 199 5.13 0.23 -11.44
CA VAL A 199 4.12 1.29 -11.50
C VAL A 199 4.81 2.63 -11.52
N GLU A 200 4.36 3.53 -12.41
CA GLU A 200 4.96 4.83 -12.62
C GLU A 200 3.87 5.90 -12.67
N GLY A 201 4.00 6.91 -11.80
CA GLY A 201 3.09 8.06 -11.73
C GLY A 201 1.62 7.69 -11.53
N LEU A 202 1.32 6.58 -10.82
CA LEU A 202 -0.05 6.14 -10.64
C LEU A 202 -0.87 7.15 -9.85
N ALA A 203 -2.05 7.47 -10.39
CA ALA A 203 -3.13 8.11 -9.68
C ALA A 203 -4.35 7.20 -9.66
N GLY A 204 -5.00 7.11 -8.52
CA GLY A 204 -6.16 6.26 -8.34
C GLY A 204 -7.31 6.96 -7.64
N GLY A 205 -8.53 6.58 -8.02
CA GLY A 205 -9.75 7.17 -7.48
C GLY A 205 -10.97 6.75 -8.28
N TYR A 206 -12.05 7.46 -8.07
CA TYR A 206 -13.32 7.31 -8.79
C TYR A 206 -13.67 8.62 -9.51
N PRO A 207 -14.60 8.63 -10.47
CA PRO A 207 -14.99 9.84 -11.16
C PRO A 207 -15.33 10.97 -10.18
N GLY A 208 -14.57 12.08 -10.25
CA GLY A 208 -14.74 13.24 -9.36
C GLY A 208 -14.02 13.17 -8.00
N HIS A 209 -13.36 12.07 -7.66
CA HIS A 209 -12.61 11.94 -6.40
C HIS A 209 -11.30 11.17 -6.60
N GLU A 210 -10.18 11.90 -6.63
CA GLU A 210 -8.84 11.33 -6.67
C GLU A 210 -8.40 10.98 -5.23
N CYS A 211 -8.11 9.71 -4.98
CA CYS A 211 -7.72 9.22 -3.65
C CYS A 211 -6.22 9.37 -3.39
N PHE A 212 -5.42 9.17 -4.42
CA PHE A 212 -3.97 9.33 -4.38
C PHE A 212 -3.42 9.62 -5.79
N HIS A 213 -2.22 10.21 -5.85
CA HIS A 213 -1.52 10.53 -7.09
C HIS A 213 -0.01 10.29 -6.93
N ASP A 214 0.65 10.20 -8.08
CA ASP A 214 2.11 10.19 -8.22
C ASP A 214 2.82 9.04 -7.50
N PHE A 215 2.15 7.87 -7.43
CA PHE A 215 2.76 6.68 -6.85
C PHE A 215 3.59 5.94 -7.90
N SER A 216 4.89 5.83 -7.64
CA SER A 216 5.82 5.05 -8.46
C SER A 216 6.56 4.04 -7.59
N TYR A 217 6.59 2.78 -8.02
CA TYR A 217 7.27 1.71 -7.31
C TYR A 217 7.60 0.54 -8.23
N ILE A 218 8.75 -0.10 -7.99
CA ILE A 218 9.13 -1.38 -8.62
C ILE A 218 9.08 -2.45 -7.54
N PHE A 219 8.15 -3.40 -7.69
CA PHE A 219 8.01 -4.52 -6.77
C PHE A 219 9.06 -5.58 -7.09
N LEU A 220 9.90 -5.89 -6.12
CA LEU A 220 10.95 -6.88 -6.26
C LEU A 220 10.54 -8.20 -5.61
N LYS A 221 11.16 -9.29 -6.06
CA LYS A 221 10.97 -10.59 -5.41
C LYS A 221 11.45 -10.51 -3.95
N GLY A 222 10.58 -10.87 -3.02
CA GLY A 222 10.86 -10.84 -1.58
C GLY A 222 10.40 -9.57 -0.86
N ASP A 223 9.89 -8.55 -1.56
CA ASP A 223 9.29 -7.39 -0.91
C ASP A 223 8.02 -7.80 -0.15
N ARG A 224 7.89 -7.28 1.07
CA ARG A 224 6.71 -7.45 1.92
C ARG A 224 6.27 -6.07 2.38
N ILE A 225 5.21 -5.56 1.78
CA ILE A 225 4.80 -4.16 1.93
C ILE A 225 3.46 -4.10 2.67
N GLY A 226 3.43 -3.41 3.82
CA GLY A 226 2.20 -3.07 4.52
C GLY A 226 1.71 -1.68 4.12
N ILE A 227 0.42 -1.55 3.80
CA ILE A 227 -0.21 -0.27 3.47
C ILE A 227 -1.14 0.13 4.62
N VAL A 228 -0.87 1.28 5.23
CA VAL A 228 -1.65 1.85 6.34
C VAL A 228 -2.28 3.17 5.95
N GLY A 229 -3.38 3.55 6.60
CA GLY A 229 -4.07 4.82 6.36
C GLY A 229 -5.50 4.77 6.89
N GLN A 230 -6.16 5.95 6.96
CA GLN A 230 -7.55 6.07 7.41
C GLN A 230 -8.54 5.35 6.48
N ASN A 231 -9.75 5.07 6.99
CA ASN A 231 -10.81 4.51 6.16
C ASN A 231 -11.19 5.51 5.05
N GLY A 232 -11.37 5.00 3.84
CA GLY A 232 -11.69 5.82 2.67
C GLY A 232 -10.50 6.50 1.98
N CYS A 233 -9.27 6.42 2.50
CA CYS A 233 -8.09 7.07 1.90
C CYS A 233 -7.59 6.44 0.59
N GLY A 234 -8.20 5.34 0.10
CA GLY A 234 -7.86 4.74 -1.20
C GLY A 234 -7.03 3.46 -1.14
N LYS A 235 -6.80 2.84 0.04
CA LYS A 235 -6.03 1.59 0.16
C LYS A 235 -6.55 0.49 -0.76
N THR A 236 -7.84 0.20 -0.68
CA THR A 236 -8.48 -0.82 -1.53
C THR A 236 -8.43 -0.45 -3.01
N THR A 237 -8.53 0.84 -3.34
CA THR A 237 -8.40 1.34 -4.72
C THR A 237 -6.99 1.06 -5.26
N LEU A 238 -5.96 1.35 -4.47
CA LEU A 238 -4.56 1.03 -4.83
C LEU A 238 -4.38 -0.47 -5.04
N MET A 239 -4.89 -1.30 -4.12
CA MET A 239 -4.82 -2.76 -4.24
C MET A 239 -5.50 -3.28 -5.52
N LYS A 240 -6.69 -2.76 -5.84
CA LYS A 240 -7.42 -3.11 -7.06
C LYS A 240 -6.66 -2.69 -8.33
N ILE A 241 -6.00 -1.53 -8.34
CA ILE A 241 -5.15 -1.10 -9.46
C ILE A 241 -3.93 -2.02 -9.60
N LEU A 242 -3.23 -2.33 -8.50
CA LEU A 242 -2.08 -3.23 -8.52
C LEU A 242 -2.47 -4.65 -8.96
N ALA A 243 -3.63 -5.13 -8.56
CA ALA A 243 -4.18 -6.41 -9.02
C ALA A 243 -4.64 -6.38 -10.50
N GLY A 244 -4.87 -5.19 -11.07
CA GLY A 244 -5.35 -5.02 -12.44
C GLY A 244 -6.87 -5.17 -12.60
N THR A 245 -7.63 -5.09 -11.51
CA THR A 245 -9.10 -5.16 -11.53
C THR A 245 -9.76 -3.84 -11.90
N ILE A 246 -9.08 -2.72 -11.67
CA ILE A 246 -9.49 -1.39 -12.14
C ILE A 246 -8.33 -0.67 -12.82
N VAL A 247 -8.66 0.23 -13.75
CA VAL A 247 -7.70 1.04 -14.49
C VAL A 247 -7.32 2.26 -13.64
N PRO A 248 -6.05 2.66 -13.56
CA PRO A 248 -5.66 3.90 -12.88
C PRO A 248 -6.21 5.13 -13.62
N LEU A 249 -6.40 6.24 -12.90
CA LEU A 249 -6.77 7.53 -13.51
C LEU A 249 -5.63 8.10 -14.35
N ARG A 250 -4.39 7.94 -13.88
CA ARG A 250 -3.16 8.35 -14.57
C ARG A 250 -2.03 7.40 -14.19
N GLY A 251 -0.94 7.47 -14.97
CA GLY A 251 0.24 6.63 -14.78
C GLY A 251 0.16 5.28 -15.48
N THR A 252 1.21 4.50 -15.35
CA THR A 252 1.35 3.21 -16.01
C THR A 252 1.55 2.07 -15.01
N ARG A 253 1.05 0.90 -15.36
CA ARG A 253 1.24 -0.35 -14.63
C ARG A 253 1.79 -1.39 -15.61
N THR A 254 3.03 -1.78 -15.42
CA THR A 254 3.72 -2.78 -16.25
C THR A 254 3.85 -4.08 -15.47
N VAL A 255 3.44 -5.18 -16.07
CA VAL A 255 3.47 -6.52 -15.48
C VAL A 255 4.41 -7.40 -16.28
N GLY A 256 5.35 -8.07 -15.61
CA GLY A 256 6.24 -9.03 -16.24
C GLY A 256 5.46 -10.20 -16.86
N MET A 257 5.88 -10.67 -18.04
CA MET A 257 5.17 -11.71 -18.82
C MET A 257 4.95 -13.03 -18.08
N THR A 258 5.80 -13.35 -17.10
CA THR A 258 5.71 -14.59 -16.31
C THR A 258 5.15 -14.38 -14.93
N LEU A 259 4.75 -13.14 -14.58
CA LEU A 259 4.29 -12.79 -13.26
C LEU A 259 2.88 -13.34 -13.00
N LYS A 260 2.70 -14.03 -11.88
CA LYS A 260 1.40 -14.48 -11.39
C LYS A 260 1.00 -13.63 -10.17
N ILE A 261 -0.11 -12.91 -10.26
CA ILE A 261 -0.66 -12.11 -9.17
C ILE A 261 -1.80 -12.89 -8.52
N GLY A 262 -1.67 -13.15 -7.20
CA GLY A 262 -2.77 -13.65 -6.37
C GLY A 262 -3.43 -12.45 -5.68
N TYR A 263 -4.74 -12.25 -5.86
CA TYR A 263 -5.50 -11.18 -5.20
C TYR A 263 -6.59 -11.75 -4.33
N TYR A 264 -6.54 -11.42 -3.05
CA TYR A 264 -7.57 -11.72 -2.07
C TYR A 264 -8.29 -10.44 -1.66
N THR A 265 -9.59 -10.39 -1.75
CA THR A 265 -10.43 -9.23 -1.42
C THR A 265 -11.48 -9.58 -0.38
N GLN A 266 -11.90 -8.61 0.41
CA GLN A 266 -13.02 -8.76 1.36
C GLN A 266 -14.36 -9.05 0.67
N GLU A 267 -14.58 -8.49 -0.52
CA GLU A 267 -15.79 -8.72 -1.30
C GLU A 267 -15.60 -9.95 -2.18
N ILE A 268 -16.39 -10.99 -1.93
CA ILE A 268 -16.51 -12.12 -2.84
C ILE A 268 -17.46 -11.65 -3.94
N ALA A 269 -16.92 -11.46 -5.16
CA ALA A 269 -17.75 -11.24 -6.34
C ALA A 269 -18.73 -12.42 -6.45
N SER A 270 -20.01 -12.10 -6.31
CA SER A 270 -21.13 -13.02 -6.46
C SER A 270 -21.31 -13.46 -7.91
#